data_67cf8c008287c7527cdd17e3cb944a6a
#
_entry.id   67cf8c008287c7527cdd17e3cb944a6a
#
_cell.length_a   1.000
_cell.length_b   1.000
_cell.length_c   1.000
_cell.angle_alpha   90.00
_cell.angle_beta   90.00
_cell.angle_gamma   90.00
#
_symmetry.space_group_name_H-M   'P 1'
#
loop_
_entity.id
_entity.type
_entity.pdbx_description
1 polymer ?
#
loop_
_entity_poly.entity_id
_entity_poly.type
_entity_poly.pdbx_seq_one_letter_code
_entity_poly.pdbx_strand_id
1 'polypeptide(L)'
;MAVVVMALSCRDLKAQTFSLSTDLLGYAKLGTMNLDASLAVSRHVSLIAGARYNPFTFRKGDAMKQFQSRQQSYSVGMRVWPWHIWSGWWFAGKLRYQEYNEGGIISRKTEEGDRYGAGLYAGYTHMLTPHLNIEFGFGLWAGMSFFKQYSCPVCGVTEASGNRFFTRPDDFMISLAYVF
;
A
#
# COMPACT_ATOMS: atom_id res chain seq x y z
N MET A 1 12.86 -19.62 4.24
CA MET A 1 13.26 -20.50 3.13
C MET A 1 12.25 -21.62 2.82
N ALA A 2 11.46 -22.13 3.74
CA ALA A 2 10.51 -23.24 3.49
C ALA A 2 9.30 -22.87 2.58
N VAL A 3 8.84 -21.65 2.57
CA VAL A 3 7.66 -21.20 1.78
C VAL A 3 7.96 -21.11 0.28
N VAL A 4 9.20 -20.79 -0.09
CA VAL A 4 9.61 -20.73 -1.51
C VAL A 4 9.75 -22.10 -2.14
N VAL A 5 10.07 -23.13 -1.36
CA VAL A 5 10.24 -24.50 -1.87
C VAL A 5 8.89 -25.18 -2.14
N MET A 6 7.82 -24.84 -1.41
CA MET A 6 6.47 -25.37 -1.66
C MET A 6 5.84 -24.86 -2.97
N ALA A 7 6.21 -23.68 -3.43
CA ALA A 7 5.69 -23.12 -4.69
C ALA A 7 6.27 -23.79 -5.95
N LEU A 8 7.39 -24.49 -5.82
CA LEU A 8 8.09 -25.14 -6.96
C LEU A 8 7.63 -26.59 -7.23
N SER A 9 6.81 -27.18 -6.37
CA SER A 9 6.41 -28.59 -6.48
C SER A 9 5.06 -28.84 -7.16
N CYS A 10 4.30 -27.79 -7.53
CA CYS A 10 3.04 -27.91 -8.28
C CYS A 10 3.24 -27.66 -9.77
N ARG A 11 3.87 -28.61 -10.46
CA ARG A 11 4.26 -28.48 -11.88
C ARG A 11 3.23 -28.97 -12.89
N ASP A 12 1.95 -29.15 -12.57
CA ASP A 12 1.00 -29.71 -13.56
C ASP A 12 -0.42 -29.12 -13.56
N LEU A 13 -0.58 -27.86 -13.18
CA LEU A 13 -1.79 -27.13 -13.54
C LEU A 13 -1.36 -25.78 -14.11
N LYS A 14 -1.64 -25.56 -15.39
CA LYS A 14 -1.57 -24.23 -16.06
C LYS A 14 -2.66 -23.30 -15.53
N ALA A 15 -2.72 -23.14 -14.22
CA ALA A 15 -3.55 -22.13 -13.57
C ALA A 15 -2.63 -20.97 -13.21
N GLN A 16 -3.00 -19.79 -13.59
CA GLN A 16 -2.35 -18.57 -13.19
C GLN A 16 -2.36 -18.47 -11.66
N THR A 17 -1.22 -18.67 -11.04
CA THR A 17 -1.10 -18.82 -9.58
C THR A 17 -0.52 -17.60 -8.89
N PHE A 18 0.13 -16.73 -9.63
CA PHE A 18 0.84 -15.58 -9.10
C PHE A 18 0.54 -14.31 -9.89
N SER A 19 0.40 -13.19 -9.19
CA SER A 19 0.31 -11.89 -9.86
C SER A 19 1.20 -10.84 -9.17
N LEU A 20 1.72 -9.93 -9.98
CA LEU A 20 2.39 -8.72 -9.54
C LEU A 20 1.57 -7.52 -10.01
N SER A 21 1.33 -6.60 -9.12
CA SER A 21 0.60 -5.37 -9.46
C SER A 21 1.27 -4.13 -8.92
N THR A 22 1.09 -3.03 -9.63
CA THR A 22 1.55 -1.71 -9.22
C THR A 22 0.41 -0.70 -9.35
N ASP A 23 0.26 0.15 -8.33
CA ASP A 23 -0.76 1.19 -8.29
C ASP A 23 -0.26 2.47 -8.96
N LEU A 24 -0.91 2.84 -10.05
CA LEU A 24 -0.57 4.01 -10.86
C LEU A 24 -0.84 5.33 -10.12
N LEU A 25 -1.88 5.38 -9.28
CA LEU A 25 -2.18 6.56 -8.48
C LEU A 25 -1.13 6.79 -7.38
N GLY A 26 -0.48 5.74 -6.90
CA GLY A 26 0.66 5.84 -5.99
C GLY A 26 1.80 6.69 -6.57
N TYR A 27 2.11 6.53 -7.86
CA TYR A 27 3.13 7.35 -8.53
C TYR A 27 2.69 8.81 -8.68
N ALA A 28 1.42 9.07 -8.92
CA ALA A 28 0.88 10.44 -8.97
C ALA A 28 0.94 11.12 -7.60
N LYS A 29 0.93 10.35 -6.50
CA LYS A 29 1.05 10.82 -5.12
C LYS A 29 2.51 11.03 -4.73
N LEU A 30 3.10 12.12 -5.22
CA LEU A 30 4.49 12.53 -4.94
C LEU A 30 5.54 11.43 -5.25
N GLY A 31 5.29 10.59 -6.25
CA GLY A 31 6.25 9.59 -6.69
C GLY A 31 6.36 8.36 -5.78
N THR A 32 5.31 7.99 -5.05
CA THR A 32 5.34 6.81 -4.18
C THR A 32 5.44 5.53 -5.01
N MET A 33 6.60 4.89 -4.96
CA MET A 33 6.83 3.58 -5.55
C MET A 33 6.05 2.51 -4.78
N ASN A 34 5.47 1.57 -5.47
CA ASN A 34 4.67 0.52 -4.85
C ASN A 34 4.70 -0.77 -5.68
N LEU A 35 4.59 -1.88 -4.98
CA LEU A 35 4.50 -3.21 -5.57
C LEU A 35 3.67 -4.11 -4.66
N ASP A 36 2.67 -4.75 -5.21
CA ASP A 36 1.89 -5.78 -4.54
C ASP A 36 2.09 -7.11 -5.26
N ALA A 37 2.41 -8.15 -4.50
CA ALA A 37 2.48 -9.52 -4.95
C ALA A 37 1.28 -10.31 -4.42
N SER A 38 0.70 -11.16 -5.24
CA SER A 38 -0.49 -11.93 -4.87
C SER A 38 -0.33 -13.39 -5.29
N LEU A 39 -0.66 -14.31 -4.38
CA LEU A 39 -0.56 -15.75 -4.59
C LEU A 39 -1.95 -16.39 -4.49
N ALA A 40 -2.40 -17.08 -5.52
CA ALA A 40 -3.62 -17.87 -5.49
C ALA A 40 -3.49 -19.05 -4.53
N VAL A 41 -4.35 -19.11 -3.54
CA VAL A 41 -4.45 -20.27 -2.60
C VAL A 41 -5.59 -21.18 -3.00
N SER A 42 -6.64 -20.59 -3.56
CA SER A 42 -7.80 -21.33 -4.10
C SER A 42 -8.40 -20.59 -5.27
N ARG A 43 -9.46 -21.14 -5.87
CA ARG A 43 -10.20 -20.52 -6.97
C ARG A 43 -10.86 -19.17 -6.61
N HIS A 44 -10.99 -18.89 -5.30
CA HIS A 44 -11.69 -17.71 -4.79
C HIS A 44 -10.87 -16.94 -3.77
N VAL A 45 -9.64 -17.35 -3.44
CA VAL A 45 -8.84 -16.75 -2.38
C VAL A 45 -7.40 -16.57 -2.84
N SER A 46 -6.87 -15.37 -2.62
CA SER A 46 -5.44 -15.07 -2.79
C SER A 46 -4.85 -14.42 -1.55
N LEU A 47 -3.60 -14.73 -1.25
CA LEU A 47 -2.78 -14.02 -0.28
C LEU A 47 -2.12 -12.83 -0.98
N ILE A 48 -1.97 -11.72 -0.26
CA ILE A 48 -1.37 -10.50 -0.78
C ILE A 48 -0.25 -10.06 0.15
N ALA A 49 0.86 -9.62 -0.44
CA ALA A 49 1.92 -8.93 0.25
C ALA A 49 2.30 -7.69 -0.57
N GLY A 50 2.43 -6.55 0.09
CA GLY A 50 2.71 -5.29 -0.60
C GLY A 50 3.75 -4.45 0.13
N ALA A 51 4.49 -3.68 -0.65
CA ALA A 51 5.45 -2.69 -0.18
C ALA A 51 5.22 -1.37 -0.89
N ARG A 52 5.35 -0.26 -0.15
CA ARG A 52 5.34 1.11 -0.68
C ARG A 52 6.54 1.87 -0.14
N TYR A 53 7.15 2.66 -0.97
CA TYR A 53 8.32 3.44 -0.61
C TYR A 53 8.31 4.81 -1.29
N ASN A 54 8.48 5.86 -0.49
CA ASN A 54 8.64 7.22 -0.98
C ASN A 54 9.78 7.93 -0.24
N PRO A 55 10.94 8.09 -0.86
CA PRO A 55 12.09 8.77 -0.25
C PRO A 55 12.11 10.29 -0.53
N PHE A 56 11.18 10.82 -1.32
CA PHE A 56 11.31 12.14 -1.91
C PHE A 56 11.00 13.28 -0.94
N THR A 57 11.87 14.28 -0.97
CA THR A 57 11.69 15.58 -0.32
C THR A 57 11.82 16.65 -1.39
N PHE A 58 10.83 17.52 -1.49
CA PHE A 58 10.75 18.55 -2.51
C PHE A 58 11.16 19.92 -1.94
N ARG A 59 11.79 20.75 -2.79
CA ARG A 59 12.26 22.10 -2.46
C ARG A 59 13.19 22.12 -1.25
N LYS A 60 14.15 21.23 -1.20
CA LYS A 60 15.22 21.25 -0.21
C LYS A 60 15.96 22.58 -0.25
N GLY A 61 16.25 23.17 0.92
CA GLY A 61 16.98 24.43 1.07
C GLY A 61 16.12 25.64 1.38
N ASP A 62 14.81 25.58 1.19
CA ASP A 62 13.89 26.63 1.64
C ASP A 62 12.96 26.06 2.73
N ALA A 63 13.29 26.31 3.99
CA ALA A 63 12.53 25.81 5.14
C ALA A 63 11.06 26.24 5.13
N MET A 64 10.73 27.31 4.41
CA MET A 64 9.37 27.83 4.32
C MET A 64 8.52 27.17 3.24
N LYS A 65 9.17 26.54 2.25
CA LYS A 65 8.53 25.93 1.06
C LYS A 65 8.81 24.45 0.91
N GLN A 66 9.64 23.88 1.79
CA GLN A 66 9.92 22.45 1.77
C GLN A 66 8.64 21.66 2.10
N PHE A 67 8.34 20.65 1.28
CA PHE A 67 7.29 19.70 1.56
C PHE A 67 7.80 18.27 1.31
N GLN A 68 7.28 17.35 2.08
CA GLN A 68 7.67 15.94 2.01
C GLN A 68 6.52 15.02 2.41
N SER A 69 6.50 13.85 1.77
CA SER A 69 5.63 12.74 2.13
C SER A 69 6.45 11.45 2.08
N ARG A 70 7.52 11.43 2.89
CA ARG A 70 8.39 10.26 2.97
C ARG A 70 7.65 9.15 3.70
N GLN A 71 7.67 7.97 3.12
CA GLN A 71 7.03 6.82 3.75
C GLN A 71 7.69 5.52 3.31
N GLN A 72 7.64 4.56 4.22
CA GLN A 72 7.95 3.17 3.96
C GLN A 72 6.84 2.33 4.59
N SER A 73 6.16 1.50 3.82
CA SER A 73 5.10 0.68 4.37
C SER A 73 5.10 -0.72 3.80
N TYR A 74 4.69 -1.66 4.65
CA TYR A 74 4.54 -3.05 4.33
C TYR A 74 3.12 -3.49 4.68
N SER A 75 2.54 -4.33 3.85
CA SER A 75 1.21 -4.88 4.08
C SER A 75 1.18 -6.35 3.75
N VAL A 76 0.38 -7.09 4.51
CA VAL A 76 0.04 -8.49 4.23
C VAL A 76 -1.45 -8.67 4.42
N GLY A 77 -2.05 -9.56 3.65
CA GLY A 77 -3.48 -9.77 3.75
C GLY A 77 -4.01 -10.88 2.88
N MET A 78 -5.31 -10.90 2.77
CA MET A 78 -6.05 -11.89 1.99
C MET A 78 -7.11 -11.18 1.16
N ARG A 79 -7.30 -11.67 -0.08
CA ARG A 79 -8.32 -11.18 -1.00
C ARG A 79 -9.27 -12.34 -1.34
N VAL A 80 -10.57 -12.06 -1.31
CA VAL A 80 -11.64 -12.98 -1.66
C VAL A 80 -12.31 -12.53 -2.94
N TRP A 81 -12.53 -13.46 -3.84
CA TRP A 81 -13.11 -13.26 -5.16
C TRP A 81 -14.45 -14.01 -5.24
N PRO A 82 -15.60 -13.35 -5.29
CA PRO A 82 -16.90 -14.02 -5.34
C PRO A 82 -17.10 -14.95 -6.54
N TRP A 83 -16.48 -14.63 -7.68
CA TRP A 83 -16.60 -15.45 -8.89
C TRP A 83 -15.33 -16.25 -9.20
N HIS A 84 -14.34 -15.62 -9.81
CA HIS A 84 -13.07 -16.24 -10.16
C HIS A 84 -11.92 -15.36 -9.74
N ILE A 85 -10.83 -15.99 -9.32
CA ILE A 85 -9.59 -15.31 -9.05
C ILE A 85 -9.12 -14.50 -10.27
N TRP A 86 -8.58 -13.33 -10.04
CA TRP A 86 -8.08 -12.38 -11.04
C TRP A 86 -9.15 -11.74 -11.94
N SER A 87 -10.44 -11.89 -11.65
CA SER A 87 -11.52 -11.32 -12.47
C SER A 87 -12.72 -10.89 -11.64
N GLY A 88 -13.32 -9.73 -11.98
CA GLY A 88 -14.53 -9.22 -11.37
C GLY A 88 -14.31 -8.58 -10.00
N TRP A 89 -15.34 -8.60 -9.17
CA TRP A 89 -15.31 -8.03 -7.84
C TRP A 89 -14.41 -8.80 -6.88
N TRP A 90 -13.77 -8.06 -5.98
CA TRP A 90 -12.99 -8.64 -4.89
C TRP A 90 -13.11 -7.81 -3.61
N PHE A 91 -12.92 -8.50 -2.49
CA PHE A 91 -12.84 -7.90 -1.16
C PHE A 91 -11.55 -8.35 -0.50
N ALA A 92 -10.91 -7.46 0.25
CA ALA A 92 -9.65 -7.79 0.91
C ALA A 92 -9.59 -7.24 2.33
N GLY A 93 -8.91 -8.00 3.20
CA GLY A 93 -8.43 -7.53 4.49
C GLY A 93 -6.91 -7.49 4.47
N LYS A 94 -6.31 -6.38 4.91
CA LYS A 94 -4.86 -6.22 4.99
C LYS A 94 -4.45 -5.72 6.37
N LEU A 95 -3.35 -6.24 6.89
CA LEU A 95 -2.60 -5.65 7.99
C LEU A 95 -1.50 -4.80 7.39
N ARG A 96 -1.25 -3.62 7.95
CA ARG A 96 -0.23 -2.70 7.44
C ARG A 96 0.58 -2.10 8.59
N TYR A 97 1.87 -1.99 8.35
CA TYR A 97 2.82 -1.17 9.09
C TYR A 97 3.34 -0.06 8.16
N GLN A 98 3.48 1.14 8.69
CA GLN A 98 3.98 2.30 7.94
C GLN A 98 4.83 3.18 8.83
N GLU A 99 6.06 3.44 8.41
CA GLU A 99 6.87 4.57 8.85
C GLU A 99 6.59 5.77 7.96
N TYR A 100 6.43 6.94 8.54
CA TYR A 100 6.12 8.14 7.76
C TYR A 100 6.79 9.38 8.31
N ASN A 101 7.08 10.30 7.41
CA ASN A 101 7.51 11.66 7.73
C ASN A 101 6.85 12.60 6.71
N GLU A 102 5.74 13.20 7.13
CA GLU A 102 4.86 14.02 6.33
C GLU A 102 4.93 15.46 6.83
N GLY A 103 5.16 16.44 5.94
CA GLY A 103 5.19 17.85 6.35
C GLY A 103 5.19 18.82 5.19
N GLY A 104 4.75 20.05 5.45
CA GLY A 104 4.78 21.13 4.48
C GLY A 104 3.73 21.05 3.37
N ILE A 105 2.80 20.07 3.38
CA ILE A 105 1.79 19.89 2.31
C ILE A 105 0.58 20.79 2.57
N ILE A 106 -0.03 20.69 3.74
CA ILE A 106 -1.24 21.46 4.13
C ILE A 106 -0.87 22.51 5.17
N SER A 107 0.02 22.19 6.09
CA SER A 107 0.54 23.06 7.13
C SER A 107 2.06 22.98 7.17
N ARG A 108 2.70 23.98 7.81
CA ARG A 108 4.15 23.97 8.03
C ARG A 108 4.60 22.89 9.00
N LYS A 109 3.71 22.36 9.80
CA LYS A 109 4.01 21.33 10.78
C LYS A 109 4.41 20.06 10.07
N THR A 110 5.43 19.42 10.62
CA THR A 110 5.91 18.11 10.18
C THR A 110 5.58 17.08 11.25
N GLU A 111 5.09 15.96 10.81
CA GLU A 111 4.78 14.82 11.67
C GLU A 111 5.54 13.61 11.16
N GLU A 112 6.28 12.97 12.05
CA GLU A 112 6.95 11.70 11.79
C GLU A 112 6.54 10.65 12.81
N GLY A 113 6.61 9.39 12.42
CA GLY A 113 6.31 8.30 13.33
C GLY A 113 5.92 7.03 12.63
N ASP A 114 5.32 6.15 13.42
CA ASP A 114 4.90 4.82 13.01
C ASP A 114 3.40 4.67 13.08
N ARG A 115 2.82 3.97 12.10
CA ARG A 115 1.42 3.58 12.09
C ARG A 115 1.31 2.08 11.85
N TYR A 116 0.45 1.43 12.59
CA TYR A 116 0.07 0.05 12.31
C TYR A 116 -1.42 -0.14 12.48
N GLY A 117 -2.00 -1.02 11.69
CA GLY A 117 -3.43 -1.24 11.74
C GLY A 117 -3.91 -2.24 10.70
N ALA A 118 -5.23 -2.33 10.62
CA ALA A 118 -5.92 -3.17 9.67
C ALA A 118 -6.77 -2.33 8.71
N GLY A 119 -6.93 -2.83 7.49
CA GLY A 119 -7.74 -2.19 6.46
C GLY A 119 -8.66 -3.17 5.76
N LEU A 120 -9.80 -2.66 5.34
CA LEU A 120 -10.76 -3.37 4.50
C LEU A 120 -10.83 -2.67 3.15
N TYR A 121 -10.82 -3.46 2.10
CA TYR A 121 -10.74 -3.00 0.72
C TYR A 121 -11.78 -3.71 -0.12
N ALA A 122 -12.31 -3.02 -1.10
CA ALA A 122 -13.16 -3.57 -2.13
C ALA A 122 -12.73 -3.03 -3.48
N GLY A 123 -12.89 -3.82 -4.53
CA GLY A 123 -12.51 -3.39 -5.86
C GLY A 123 -13.03 -4.29 -6.95
N TYR A 124 -12.66 -3.93 -8.16
CA TYR A 124 -13.04 -4.62 -9.38
C TYR A 124 -11.83 -4.78 -10.29
N THR A 125 -11.63 -5.98 -10.79
CA THR A 125 -10.57 -6.32 -11.74
C THR A 125 -11.18 -6.55 -13.11
N HIS A 126 -10.70 -5.81 -14.10
CA HIS A 126 -11.05 -5.97 -15.50
C HIS A 126 -9.88 -6.60 -16.26
N MET A 127 -10.12 -7.72 -16.89
CA MET A 127 -9.13 -8.40 -17.74
C MET A 127 -8.97 -7.64 -19.05
N LEU A 128 -7.75 -7.15 -19.32
CA LEU A 128 -7.38 -6.58 -20.62
C LEU A 128 -6.86 -7.66 -21.58
N THR A 129 -6.07 -8.58 -21.05
CA THR A 129 -5.55 -9.75 -21.75
C THR A 129 -5.50 -10.94 -20.77
N PRO A 130 -5.22 -12.17 -21.23
CA PRO A 130 -5.07 -13.31 -20.32
C PRO A 130 -4.05 -13.11 -19.19
N HIS A 131 -3.06 -12.26 -19.41
CA HIS A 131 -2.00 -11.99 -18.44
C HIS A 131 -2.00 -10.58 -17.85
N LEU A 132 -2.77 -9.65 -18.39
CA LEU A 132 -2.75 -8.25 -17.99
C LEU A 132 -4.13 -7.79 -17.57
N ASN A 133 -4.24 -7.31 -16.35
CA ASN A 133 -5.47 -6.82 -15.74
C ASN A 133 -5.30 -5.36 -15.29
N ILE A 134 -6.40 -4.62 -15.33
CA ILE A 134 -6.51 -3.34 -14.64
C ILE A 134 -7.44 -3.53 -13.43
N GLU A 135 -6.99 -3.03 -12.27
CA GLU A 135 -7.74 -3.14 -11.02
C GLU A 135 -8.13 -1.75 -10.53
N PHE A 136 -9.38 -1.62 -10.12
CA PHE A 136 -9.90 -0.43 -9.45
C PHE A 136 -10.26 -0.83 -8.03
N GLY A 137 -9.89 -0.02 -7.06
CA GLY A 137 -10.19 -0.34 -5.67
C GLY A 137 -10.22 0.88 -4.77
N PHE A 138 -10.85 0.67 -3.63
CA PHE A 138 -10.93 1.63 -2.54
C PHE A 138 -10.86 0.88 -1.21
N GLY A 139 -10.30 1.51 -0.19
CA GLY A 139 -10.23 0.92 1.14
C GLY A 139 -10.29 1.93 2.27
N LEU A 140 -10.55 1.41 3.44
CA LEU A 140 -10.48 2.12 4.71
C LEU A 140 -9.42 1.44 5.57
N TRP A 141 -8.56 2.23 6.18
CA TRP A 141 -7.51 1.78 7.07
C TRP A 141 -7.61 2.45 8.43
N ALA A 142 -7.57 1.66 9.50
CA ALA A 142 -7.68 2.12 10.87
C ALA A 142 -6.64 1.42 11.75
N GLY A 143 -6.18 2.13 12.77
CA GLY A 143 -5.17 1.59 13.69
C GLY A 143 -4.62 2.62 14.65
N MET A 144 -3.42 2.36 15.16
CA MET A 144 -2.70 3.24 16.08
C MET A 144 -1.54 3.94 15.36
N SER A 145 -1.37 5.21 15.65
CA SER A 145 -0.26 6.05 15.19
C SER A 145 0.51 6.55 16.40
N PHE A 146 1.82 6.33 16.39
CA PHE A 146 2.78 6.93 17.32
C PHE A 146 3.48 8.05 16.57
N PHE A 147 3.36 9.27 17.05
CA PHE A 147 3.83 10.43 16.30
C PHE A 147 4.69 11.37 17.14
N LYS A 148 5.58 12.05 16.45
CA LYS A 148 6.28 13.25 16.92
C LYS A 148 6.01 14.38 15.94
N GLN A 149 5.66 15.53 16.46
CA GLN A 149 5.32 16.72 15.66
C GLN A 149 6.36 17.81 15.88
N TYR A 150 6.78 18.43 14.78
CA TYR A 150 7.74 19.53 14.75
C TYR A 150 7.09 20.75 14.11
N SER A 151 7.53 21.93 14.51
CA SER A 151 7.01 23.22 13.99
C SER A 151 7.29 23.45 12.52
N CYS A 152 8.35 22.86 11.99
CA CYS A 152 8.68 22.90 10.56
C CYS A 152 9.55 21.71 10.14
N PRO A 153 9.67 21.42 8.82
CA PRO A 153 10.45 20.26 8.32
C PRO A 153 11.94 20.28 8.67
N VAL A 154 12.49 21.42 9.04
CA VAL A 154 13.92 21.62 9.32
C VAL A 154 14.16 22.00 10.80
N CYS A 155 13.07 22.28 11.55
CA CYS A 155 13.15 22.64 12.94
C CYS A 155 13.35 21.39 13.82
N GLY A 156 14.41 21.32 14.59
CA GLY A 156 14.65 20.20 15.53
C GLY A 156 13.84 20.23 16.82
N VAL A 157 12.91 21.22 16.99
CA VAL A 157 12.13 21.38 18.22
C VAL A 157 10.84 20.59 18.15
N THR A 158 10.69 19.59 19.02
CA THR A 158 9.46 18.82 19.17
C THR A 158 8.38 19.66 19.83
N GLU A 159 7.24 19.84 19.16
CA GLU A 159 6.06 20.53 19.71
C GLU A 159 5.14 19.57 20.50
N ALA A 160 4.95 18.37 19.96
CA ALA A 160 4.09 17.36 20.56
C ALA A 160 4.58 15.95 20.23
N SER A 161 4.28 15.02 21.10
CA SER A 161 4.48 13.59 20.86
C SER A 161 3.39 12.80 21.58
N GLY A 162 3.01 11.67 21.01
CA GLY A 162 1.97 10.83 21.61
C GLY A 162 1.54 9.69 20.72
N ASN A 163 0.44 9.09 21.11
CA ASN A 163 -0.24 8.08 20.33
C ASN A 163 -1.69 8.51 20.10
N ARG A 164 -2.25 8.12 18.94
CA ARG A 164 -3.66 8.35 18.62
C ARG A 164 -4.21 7.22 17.77
N PHE A 165 -5.48 6.93 17.99
CA PHE A 165 -6.23 6.11 17.03
C PHE A 165 -6.51 6.92 15.77
N PHE A 166 -6.40 6.29 14.62
CA PHE A 166 -6.74 6.91 13.35
C PHE A 166 -7.66 6.01 12.53
N THR A 167 -8.52 6.64 11.76
CA THR A 167 -9.25 6.03 10.66
C THR A 167 -9.12 6.95 9.47
N ARG A 168 -8.65 6.43 8.36
CA ARG A 168 -8.52 7.22 7.13
C ARG A 168 -8.90 6.38 5.91
N PRO A 169 -9.48 7.01 4.88
CA PRO A 169 -9.56 6.34 3.60
C PRO A 169 -8.14 5.98 3.17
N ASP A 170 -7.94 4.74 2.77
CA ASP A 170 -6.78 4.39 1.97
C ASP A 170 -7.05 4.83 0.54
N ASP A 171 -6.00 5.00 -0.22
CA ASP A 171 -6.09 5.62 -1.54
C ASP A 171 -7.12 4.90 -2.44
N PHE A 172 -7.77 5.66 -3.31
CA PHE A 172 -8.30 5.09 -4.53
C PHE A 172 -7.14 4.45 -5.28
N MET A 173 -7.34 3.22 -5.69
CA MET A 173 -6.32 2.40 -6.33
C MET A 173 -6.71 2.18 -7.79
N ILE A 174 -5.81 2.52 -8.69
CA ILE A 174 -5.85 2.10 -10.10
C ILE A 174 -4.56 1.36 -10.35
N SER A 175 -4.63 0.03 -10.38
CA SER A 175 -3.44 -0.80 -10.48
C SER A 175 -3.40 -1.55 -11.80
N LEU A 176 -2.19 -1.72 -12.30
CA LEU A 176 -1.90 -2.62 -13.40
C LEU A 176 -1.34 -3.91 -12.81
N ALA A 177 -1.98 -5.04 -13.09
CA ALA A 177 -1.61 -6.34 -12.56
C ALA A 177 -1.23 -7.30 -13.71
N TYR A 178 -0.05 -7.91 -13.58
CA TYR A 178 0.40 -8.97 -14.47
C TYR A 178 0.26 -10.32 -13.77
N VAL A 179 -0.40 -11.27 -14.44
CA VAL A 179 -0.71 -12.60 -13.92
C VAL A 179 0.10 -13.65 -14.68
N PHE A 180 0.82 -14.48 -13.91
CA PHE A 180 1.73 -15.50 -14.40
C PHE A 180 1.07 -16.89 -14.42
#